data_ec821a1427f10cf034380079661bdb4b
#
_entry.id   ec821a1427f10cf034380079661bdb4b
#
_cell.length_a   1.000
_cell.length_b   1.000
_cell.length_c   1.000
_cell.angle_alpha   90.00
_cell.angle_beta   90.00
_cell.angle_gamma   90.00
#
_symmetry.space_group_name_H-M   'P 1'
#
loop_
_entity.id
_entity.type
_entity.pdbx_description
1 polymer ?
#
loop_
_entity_poly.entity_id
_entity_poly.type
_entity_poly.pdbx_seq_one_letter_code
_entity_poly.pdbx_strand_id
1 'polypeptide(L)'
;IEKRKNVLCEKTITLNCKQLDELIALAQKHNVFFMEAMWMKFIPAFRQAKEWVASGRIGDIKLVRADLSSLCPYDPDDRLYANSLGGGSLLDLGVYPLTFACDFLGYKPKEIITSAYIGKSNVDYDASLLLRYENGKFADSHIGFDFLKDNSACIIGNKGRIVFGNWFFCTCSVKLYDELGNLVAEPAITHDCNGYEYEVREVERCLDENK
;
A
#
# COMPACT_ATOMS: atom_id res chain seq x y z
N ILE A 1 -10.96 18.75 -11.00
CA ILE A 1 -12.08 18.89 -10.07
C ILE A 1 -12.90 20.15 -10.42
N GLU A 2 -12.33 21.36 -10.38
CA GLU A 2 -13.03 22.63 -10.68
C GLU A 2 -13.69 22.67 -12.06
N LYS A 3 -13.13 21.97 -13.04
CA LYS A 3 -13.71 21.80 -14.38
C LYS A 3 -14.83 20.75 -14.44
N ARG A 4 -15.30 20.27 -13.27
CA ARG A 4 -16.32 19.21 -13.15
C ARG A 4 -15.95 17.93 -13.90
N LYS A 5 -14.66 17.54 -13.85
CA LYS A 5 -14.17 16.27 -14.37
C LYS A 5 -13.93 15.30 -13.23
N ASN A 6 -14.30 14.04 -13.42
CA ASN A 6 -13.89 12.95 -12.57
C ASN A 6 -12.38 12.79 -12.64
N VAL A 7 -11.75 12.47 -11.51
CA VAL A 7 -10.29 12.41 -11.38
C VAL A 7 -9.85 11.12 -10.72
N LEU A 8 -9.00 10.38 -11.41
CA LEU A 8 -8.12 9.37 -10.85
C LEU A 8 -6.75 10.03 -10.71
N CYS A 9 -6.24 10.13 -9.49
CA CYS A 9 -4.99 10.84 -9.18
C CYS A 9 -3.91 9.87 -8.75
N GLU A 10 -2.72 9.95 -9.35
CA GLU A 10 -1.58 9.13 -8.96
C GLU A 10 -1.27 9.22 -7.46
N LYS A 11 -0.73 8.12 -6.96
CA LYS A 11 -0.20 8.05 -5.59
C LYS A 11 1.15 8.82 -5.53
N THR A 12 1.54 9.40 -4.49
CA THR A 12 0.79 9.79 -3.30
C THR A 12 -0.07 10.99 -3.64
N ILE A 13 -1.34 10.89 -3.37
CA ILE A 13 -2.34 11.84 -3.87
C ILE A 13 -2.06 13.31 -3.47
N THR A 14 -1.43 13.55 -2.32
CA THR A 14 -1.02 14.87 -1.82
C THR A 14 0.19 14.76 -0.89
N LEU A 15 0.85 15.87 -0.64
CA LEU A 15 2.00 15.94 0.27
C LEU A 15 1.61 15.97 1.76
N ASN A 16 0.36 16.31 2.07
CA ASN A 16 -0.15 16.39 3.45
C ASN A 16 -1.68 16.34 3.51
N CYS A 17 -2.20 16.05 4.71
CA CYS A 17 -3.63 15.92 4.96
C CYS A 17 -4.43 17.20 4.62
N LYS A 18 -3.87 18.39 4.85
CA LYS A 18 -4.57 19.65 4.56
C LYS A 18 -4.89 19.78 3.06
N GLN A 19 -3.92 19.46 2.20
CA GLN A 19 -4.15 19.45 0.74
C GLN A 19 -5.19 18.40 0.35
N LEU A 20 -5.16 17.24 1.00
CA LEU A 20 -6.14 16.18 0.74
C LEU A 20 -7.56 16.63 1.14
N ASP A 21 -7.72 17.22 2.31
CA ASP A 21 -9.00 17.70 2.79
C ASP A 21 -9.59 18.78 1.86
N GLU A 22 -8.74 19.69 1.34
CA GLU A 22 -9.13 20.69 0.36
C GLU A 22 -9.64 20.05 -0.95
N LEU A 23 -8.94 19.01 -1.44
CA LEU A 23 -9.34 18.30 -2.67
C LEU A 23 -10.63 17.51 -2.47
N ILE A 24 -10.79 16.84 -1.33
CA ILE A 24 -12.03 16.11 -0.99
C ILE A 24 -13.21 17.07 -0.93
N ALA A 25 -13.06 18.20 -0.21
CA ALA A 25 -14.10 19.20 -0.12
C ALA A 25 -14.47 19.78 -1.49
N LEU A 26 -13.48 20.00 -2.35
CA LEU A 26 -13.69 20.50 -3.70
C LEU A 26 -14.41 19.47 -4.59
N ALA A 27 -14.06 18.18 -4.48
CA ALA A 27 -14.72 17.11 -5.22
C ALA A 27 -16.20 16.99 -4.81
N GLN A 28 -16.47 17.02 -3.51
CA GLN A 28 -17.84 17.03 -2.96
C GLN A 28 -18.64 18.24 -3.44
N LYS A 29 -18.05 19.44 -3.38
CA LYS A 29 -18.69 20.70 -3.83
C LYS A 29 -19.10 20.65 -5.31
N HIS A 30 -18.29 20.03 -6.14
CA HIS A 30 -18.55 19.94 -7.58
C HIS A 30 -19.29 18.67 -7.99
N ASN A 31 -19.57 17.78 -7.03
CA ASN A 31 -20.19 16.46 -7.24
C ASN A 31 -19.48 15.67 -8.35
N VAL A 32 -18.17 15.50 -8.18
CA VAL A 32 -17.32 14.72 -9.10
C VAL A 32 -16.65 13.57 -8.36
N PHE A 33 -16.44 12.47 -9.08
CA PHE A 33 -15.67 11.34 -8.58
C PHE A 33 -14.20 11.73 -8.41
N PHE A 34 -13.61 11.30 -7.27
CA PHE A 34 -12.21 11.52 -6.96
C PHE A 34 -11.64 10.31 -6.25
N MET A 35 -10.64 9.67 -6.84
CA MET A 35 -9.99 8.47 -6.30
C MET A 35 -8.47 8.59 -6.41
N GLU A 36 -7.76 8.12 -5.38
CA GLU A 36 -6.32 7.88 -5.44
C GLU A 36 -6.02 6.59 -6.22
N ALA A 37 -5.05 6.63 -7.12
CA ALA A 37 -4.60 5.49 -7.92
C ALA A 37 -3.71 4.54 -7.10
N MET A 38 -4.24 3.99 -6.02
CA MET A 38 -3.60 2.95 -5.22
C MET A 38 -3.90 1.57 -5.81
N TRP A 39 -3.41 1.33 -7.01
CA TRP A 39 -3.70 0.17 -7.85
C TRP A 39 -3.48 -1.19 -7.19
N MET A 40 -2.51 -1.29 -6.26
CA MET A 40 -2.26 -2.48 -5.45
C MET A 40 -3.54 -3.07 -4.83
N LYS A 41 -4.48 -2.23 -4.40
CA LYS A 41 -5.72 -2.67 -3.73
C LYS A 41 -6.64 -3.47 -4.65
N PHE A 42 -6.46 -3.33 -5.94
CA PHE A 42 -7.36 -3.90 -6.96
C PHE A 42 -6.78 -5.12 -7.67
N ILE A 43 -5.47 -5.40 -7.53
CA ILE A 43 -4.86 -6.59 -8.16
C ILE A 43 -5.43 -7.89 -7.60
N PRO A 44 -5.53 -8.95 -8.44
CA PRO A 44 -6.14 -10.22 -8.02
C PRO A 44 -5.50 -10.86 -6.80
N ALA A 45 -4.18 -10.80 -6.64
CA ALA A 45 -3.48 -11.35 -5.48
C ALA A 45 -3.90 -10.67 -4.17
N PHE A 46 -4.08 -9.34 -4.17
CA PHE A 46 -4.54 -8.61 -3.00
C PHE A 46 -5.99 -8.94 -2.67
N ARG A 47 -6.87 -9.00 -3.67
CA ARG A 47 -8.28 -9.40 -3.50
C ARG A 47 -8.38 -10.81 -2.94
N GLN A 48 -7.59 -11.76 -3.45
CA GLN A 48 -7.55 -13.13 -2.94
C GLN A 48 -7.14 -13.19 -1.46
N ALA A 49 -6.15 -12.40 -1.05
CA ALA A 49 -5.75 -12.31 0.36
C ALA A 49 -6.89 -11.76 1.23
N LYS A 50 -7.61 -10.72 0.77
CA LYS A 50 -8.78 -10.17 1.46
C LYS A 50 -9.87 -11.24 1.65
N GLU A 51 -10.13 -12.06 0.65
CA GLU A 51 -11.09 -13.17 0.73
C GLU A 51 -10.66 -14.23 1.75
N TRP A 52 -9.38 -14.62 1.77
CA TRP A 52 -8.87 -15.58 2.75
C TRP A 52 -8.95 -15.04 4.18
N VAL A 53 -8.64 -13.77 4.39
CA VAL A 53 -8.78 -13.13 5.70
C VAL A 53 -10.26 -13.08 6.11
N ALA A 54 -11.14 -12.61 5.24
CA ALA A 54 -12.57 -12.49 5.51
C ALA A 54 -13.25 -13.86 5.79
N SER A 55 -12.78 -14.93 5.14
CA SER A 55 -13.25 -16.31 5.37
C SER A 55 -12.58 -17.00 6.58
N GLY A 56 -11.73 -16.30 7.34
CA GLY A 56 -11.11 -16.82 8.57
C GLY A 56 -10.01 -17.86 8.34
N ARG A 57 -9.45 -17.96 7.12
CA ARG A 57 -8.46 -19.00 6.77
C ARG A 57 -7.17 -18.93 7.60
N ILE A 58 -6.81 -17.78 8.10
CA ILE A 58 -5.65 -17.58 8.97
C ILE A 58 -6.02 -17.24 10.43
N GLY A 59 -7.32 -17.25 10.76
CA GLY A 59 -7.81 -16.84 12.08
C GLY A 59 -7.63 -15.34 12.34
N ASP A 60 -7.35 -14.98 13.61
CA ASP A 60 -7.10 -13.59 14.00
C ASP A 60 -5.73 -13.12 13.51
N ILE A 61 -5.68 -12.03 12.77
CA ILE A 61 -4.40 -11.40 12.37
C ILE A 61 -3.65 -10.95 13.62
N LYS A 62 -2.35 -11.25 13.66
CA LYS A 62 -1.41 -10.85 14.72
C LYS A 62 -0.35 -9.88 14.20
N LEU A 63 0.17 -10.12 12.99
CA LEU A 63 1.22 -9.31 12.39
C LEU A 63 0.96 -9.14 10.90
N VAL A 64 1.16 -7.94 10.41
CA VAL A 64 1.27 -7.63 8.98
C VAL A 64 2.66 -7.06 8.73
N ARG A 65 3.38 -7.63 7.79
CA ARG A 65 4.70 -7.14 7.37
C ARG A 65 4.69 -6.89 5.87
N ALA A 66 5.23 -5.74 5.47
CA ALA A 66 5.48 -5.45 4.07
C ALA A 66 6.70 -4.52 3.95
N ASP A 67 7.67 -4.90 3.14
CA ASP A 67 8.89 -4.15 2.92
C ASP A 67 8.97 -3.71 1.46
N LEU A 68 9.49 -2.51 1.22
CA LEU A 68 9.68 -2.02 -0.13
C LEU A 68 10.94 -1.16 -0.24
N SER A 69 11.86 -1.59 -1.08
CA SER A 69 13.11 -0.88 -1.31
C SER A 69 13.53 -0.94 -2.78
N SER A 70 14.32 0.03 -3.18
CA SER A 70 14.89 0.10 -4.52
C SER A 70 16.24 0.80 -4.47
N LEU A 71 17.19 0.35 -5.30
CA LEU A 71 18.43 1.09 -5.49
C LEU A 71 18.18 2.24 -6.46
N CYS A 72 18.06 3.44 -5.93
CA CYS A 72 17.87 4.67 -6.71
C CYS A 72 19.16 5.50 -6.65
N PRO A 73 19.87 5.69 -7.75
CA PRO A 73 21.03 6.57 -7.76
C PRO A 73 20.67 7.98 -7.29
N TYR A 74 21.49 8.56 -6.42
CA TYR A 74 21.24 9.90 -5.92
C TYR A 74 21.36 10.95 -7.03
N ASP A 75 20.30 11.68 -7.26
CA ASP A 75 20.24 12.87 -8.09
C ASP A 75 19.39 13.92 -7.38
N PRO A 76 19.96 15.07 -6.97
CA PRO A 76 19.23 16.10 -6.23
C PRO A 76 18.08 16.73 -7.03
N ASP A 77 18.11 16.64 -8.35
CA ASP A 77 17.08 17.17 -9.24
C ASP A 77 15.99 16.15 -9.57
N ASP A 78 16.22 14.87 -9.24
CA ASP A 78 15.20 13.83 -9.40
C ASP A 78 14.07 14.01 -8.36
N ARG A 79 12.82 13.77 -8.78
CA ARG A 79 11.63 13.86 -7.92
C ARG A 79 11.73 13.03 -6.63
N LEU A 80 12.48 11.92 -6.66
CA LEU A 80 12.67 11.06 -5.48
C LEU A 80 13.45 11.74 -4.36
N TYR A 81 14.35 12.65 -4.73
CA TYR A 81 15.23 13.34 -3.80
C TYR A 81 14.90 14.81 -3.62
N ALA A 82 14.12 15.41 -4.52
CA ALA A 82 13.77 16.83 -4.45
C ALA A 82 12.69 17.08 -3.38
N ASN A 83 13.09 17.68 -2.24
CA ASN A 83 12.16 18.01 -1.14
C ASN A 83 10.98 18.87 -1.61
N SER A 84 11.22 19.83 -2.50
CA SER A 84 10.19 20.70 -3.06
C SER A 84 9.13 19.98 -3.90
N LEU A 85 9.44 18.78 -4.37
CA LEU A 85 8.54 17.92 -5.15
C LEU A 85 7.92 16.79 -4.30
N GLY A 86 8.15 16.79 -2.98
CA GLY A 86 7.66 15.74 -2.10
C GLY A 86 8.50 14.47 -2.18
N GLY A 87 9.80 14.59 -2.39
CA GLY A 87 10.73 13.48 -2.37
C GLY A 87 10.76 12.77 -1.02
N GLY A 88 11.38 11.61 -1.00
CA GLY A 88 11.52 10.75 0.17
C GLY A 88 10.92 9.36 -0.03
N SER A 89 11.56 8.37 0.60
CA SER A 89 11.16 6.97 0.47
C SER A 89 9.78 6.70 1.07
N LEU A 90 9.39 7.44 2.11
CA LEU A 90 8.09 7.28 2.75
C LEU A 90 6.94 7.63 1.80
N LEU A 91 7.03 8.76 1.10
CA LEU A 91 5.97 9.19 0.17
C LEU A 91 5.96 8.35 -1.11
N ASP A 92 7.11 7.96 -1.64
CA ASP A 92 7.14 7.21 -2.91
C ASP A 92 6.92 5.70 -2.72
N LEU A 93 7.63 5.08 -1.79
CA LEU A 93 7.59 3.65 -1.52
C LEU A 93 6.69 3.28 -0.34
N GLY A 94 6.79 4.03 0.77
CA GLY A 94 6.14 3.71 2.03
C GLY A 94 4.62 3.73 1.98
N VAL A 95 4.04 4.43 1.03
CA VAL A 95 2.60 4.45 0.78
C VAL A 95 2.04 3.04 0.50
N TYR A 96 2.81 2.15 -0.15
CA TYR A 96 2.38 0.77 -0.43
C TYR A 96 2.32 -0.10 0.83
N PRO A 97 3.42 -0.30 1.62
CA PRO A 97 3.35 -1.11 2.83
C PRO A 97 2.42 -0.52 3.89
N LEU A 98 2.31 0.81 4.01
CA LEU A 98 1.35 1.42 4.91
C LEU A 98 -0.10 1.14 4.50
N THR A 99 -0.44 1.31 3.23
CA THR A 99 -1.77 0.96 2.71
C THR A 99 -2.05 -0.52 2.90
N PHE A 100 -1.07 -1.39 2.61
CA PHE A 100 -1.19 -2.83 2.84
C PHE A 100 -1.53 -3.14 4.31
N ALA A 101 -0.77 -2.59 5.24
CA ALA A 101 -1.02 -2.80 6.66
C ALA A 101 -2.39 -2.27 7.11
N CYS A 102 -2.72 -1.05 6.71
CA CYS A 102 -3.99 -0.40 7.09
C CYS A 102 -5.22 -1.13 6.54
N ASP A 103 -5.14 -1.70 5.35
CA ASP A 103 -6.25 -2.44 4.75
C ASP A 103 -6.58 -3.75 5.48
N PHE A 104 -5.62 -4.35 6.19
CA PHE A 104 -5.83 -5.55 6.98
C PHE A 104 -6.03 -5.30 8.49
N LEU A 105 -5.46 -4.22 9.04
CA LEU A 105 -5.51 -3.93 10.47
C LEU A 105 -6.36 -2.71 10.83
N GLY A 106 -6.73 -1.89 9.84
CA GLY A 106 -7.46 -0.64 10.02
C GLY A 106 -6.57 0.59 9.98
N TYR A 107 -7.19 1.75 9.75
CA TYR A 107 -6.51 3.04 9.51
C TYR A 107 -6.24 3.85 10.79
N LYS A 108 -6.42 3.25 11.98
CA LYS A 108 -6.24 3.92 13.27
C LYS A 108 -5.33 3.11 14.18
N PRO A 109 -4.01 3.09 13.95
CA PRO A 109 -3.08 2.50 14.90
C PRO A 109 -3.14 3.27 16.23
N LYS A 110 -2.91 2.57 17.33
CA LYS A 110 -2.82 3.14 18.68
C LYS A 110 -1.51 3.91 18.89
N GLU A 111 -0.45 3.44 18.25
CA GLU A 111 0.89 4.01 18.37
C GLU A 111 1.65 3.78 17.06
N ILE A 112 2.46 4.78 16.70
CA ILE A 112 3.37 4.74 15.57
C ILE A 112 4.77 4.99 16.08
N ILE A 113 5.67 4.04 15.86
CA ILE A 113 7.10 4.14 16.21
C ILE A 113 7.87 4.11 14.89
N THR A 114 8.76 5.08 14.71
CA THR A 114 9.52 5.20 13.47
C THR A 114 10.94 5.66 13.72
N SER A 115 11.84 5.25 12.83
CA SER A 115 13.19 5.78 12.70
C SER A 115 13.45 5.99 11.22
N ALA A 116 14.10 7.09 10.87
CA ALA A 116 14.42 7.41 9.48
C ALA A 116 15.83 7.99 9.35
N TYR A 117 16.49 7.69 8.24
CA TYR A 117 17.69 8.39 7.82
C TYR A 117 17.33 9.51 6.86
N ILE A 118 17.56 10.75 7.30
CA ILE A 118 17.35 11.95 6.47
C ILE A 118 18.64 12.24 5.74
N GLY A 119 18.59 12.17 4.42
CA GLY A 119 19.76 12.35 3.57
C GLY A 119 20.05 13.79 3.19
N LYS A 120 20.97 13.98 2.26
CA LYS A 120 21.53 15.31 1.88
C LYS A 120 20.50 16.29 1.34
N SER A 121 19.44 15.81 0.70
CA SER A 121 18.36 16.63 0.15
C SER A 121 17.22 16.91 1.14
N ASN A 122 17.45 16.61 2.42
CA ASN A 122 16.47 16.82 3.49
C ASN A 122 15.14 16.08 3.28
N VAL A 123 15.22 14.87 2.72
CA VAL A 123 14.14 13.89 2.64
C VAL A 123 14.63 12.57 3.25
N ASP A 124 13.72 11.70 3.62
CA ASP A 124 14.04 10.36 4.10
C ASP A 124 14.54 9.47 2.95
N TYR A 125 15.75 8.90 3.11
CA TYR A 125 16.30 7.93 2.17
C TYR A 125 15.91 6.51 2.55
N ASP A 126 15.76 6.26 3.84
CA ASP A 126 15.17 5.05 4.39
C ASP A 126 14.35 5.35 5.66
N ALA A 127 13.42 4.46 5.97
CA ALA A 127 12.67 4.49 7.22
C ALA A 127 12.23 3.09 7.65
N SER A 128 12.19 2.90 8.97
CA SER A 128 11.58 1.75 9.62
C SER A 128 10.33 2.21 10.36
N LEU A 129 9.26 1.44 10.22
CA LEU A 129 7.94 1.75 10.75
C LEU A 129 7.41 0.59 11.58
N LEU A 130 6.90 0.86 12.77
CA LEU A 130 6.17 -0.09 13.58
C LEU A 130 4.84 0.53 14.00
N LEU A 131 3.75 -0.09 13.58
CA LEU A 131 2.38 0.31 13.93
C LEU A 131 1.84 -0.66 14.98
N ARG A 132 1.39 -0.14 16.13
CA ARG A 132 0.70 -0.92 17.17
C ARG A 132 -0.79 -0.65 17.10
N TYR A 133 -1.55 -1.71 17.13
CA TYR A 133 -3.01 -1.67 17.17
C TYR A 133 -3.54 -2.24 18.51
N GLU A 134 -4.82 -2.10 18.74
CA GLU A 134 -5.47 -2.76 19.86
C GLU A 134 -5.37 -4.29 19.75
N ASN A 135 -5.54 -4.97 20.88
CA ASN A 135 -5.53 -6.43 20.99
C ASN A 135 -4.21 -7.11 20.55
N GLY A 136 -3.08 -6.40 20.69
CA GLY A 136 -1.75 -6.94 20.42
C GLY A 136 -1.47 -7.23 18.96
N LYS A 137 -2.11 -6.51 18.05
CA LYS A 137 -1.81 -6.57 16.62
C LYS A 137 -0.73 -5.57 16.24
N PHE A 138 0.10 -5.93 15.29
CA PHE A 138 1.21 -5.09 14.82
C PHE A 138 1.29 -5.07 13.30
N ALA A 139 1.86 -3.97 12.78
CA ALA A 139 2.45 -3.98 11.45
C ALA A 139 3.87 -3.44 11.52
N ASP A 140 4.78 -4.01 10.73
CA ASP A 140 6.14 -3.50 10.57
C ASP A 140 6.51 -3.39 9.09
N SER A 141 7.39 -2.41 8.80
CA SER A 141 7.86 -2.13 7.45
C SER A 141 9.25 -1.52 7.48
N HIS A 142 10.07 -1.86 6.48
CA HIS A 142 11.30 -1.15 6.17
C HIS A 142 11.28 -0.73 4.70
N ILE A 143 11.53 0.53 4.46
CA ILE A 143 11.49 1.16 3.13
C ILE A 143 12.80 1.90 2.88
N GLY A 144 13.23 2.02 1.62
CA GLY A 144 14.43 2.79 1.33
C GLY A 144 14.84 2.82 -0.14
N PHE A 145 15.70 3.81 -0.45
CA PHE A 145 16.22 4.08 -1.79
C PHE A 145 17.66 3.60 -2.02
N ASP A 146 18.39 3.24 -0.96
CA ASP A 146 19.82 2.97 -1.02
C ASP A 146 20.20 1.50 -0.76
N PHE A 147 19.22 0.65 -0.66
CA PHE A 147 19.39 -0.80 -0.55
C PHE A 147 18.30 -1.52 -1.34
N LEU A 148 18.56 -2.80 -1.65
CA LEU A 148 17.58 -3.69 -2.25
C LEU A 148 17.46 -4.93 -1.39
N LYS A 149 16.22 -5.27 -1.01
CA LYS A 149 15.88 -6.50 -0.30
C LYS A 149 14.70 -7.18 -1.01
N ASP A 150 14.24 -8.31 -0.49
CA ASP A 150 13.01 -8.93 -0.97
C ASP A 150 11.82 -8.00 -0.65
N ASN A 151 11.21 -7.48 -1.70
CA ASN A 151 10.04 -6.60 -1.62
C ASN A 151 8.77 -7.43 -1.45
N SER A 152 8.71 -8.18 -0.36
CA SER A 152 7.66 -9.14 -0.06
C SER A 152 6.71 -8.63 1.03
N ALA A 153 5.55 -9.25 1.14
CA ALA A 153 4.61 -8.97 2.20
C ALA A 153 4.04 -10.27 2.78
N CYS A 154 3.64 -10.22 4.05
CA CYS A 154 2.94 -11.33 4.68
C CYS A 154 1.91 -10.84 5.72
N ILE A 155 0.85 -11.65 5.88
CA ILE A 155 -0.18 -11.47 6.89
C ILE A 155 -0.17 -12.72 7.74
N ILE A 156 0.13 -12.58 9.02
CA ILE A 156 0.29 -13.69 9.95
C ILE A 156 -0.87 -13.67 10.95
N GLY A 157 -1.62 -14.75 10.96
CA GLY A 157 -2.68 -15.02 11.92
C GLY A 157 -2.33 -16.15 12.87
N ASN A 158 -3.25 -16.45 13.80
CA ASN A 158 -3.08 -17.53 14.78
C ASN A 158 -3.42 -18.93 14.24
N LYS A 159 -3.89 -19.05 12.99
CA LYS A 159 -4.20 -20.32 12.30
C LYS A 159 -3.50 -20.49 10.96
N GLY A 160 -2.58 -19.59 10.63
CA GLY A 160 -1.86 -19.66 9.37
C GLY A 160 -1.32 -18.31 8.93
N ARG A 161 -0.79 -18.25 7.72
CA ARG A 161 -0.27 -17.02 7.14
C ARG A 161 -0.52 -16.95 5.65
N ILE A 162 -0.58 -15.73 5.15
CA ILE A 162 -0.63 -15.41 3.72
C ILE A 162 0.70 -14.75 3.36
N VAL A 163 1.32 -15.20 2.27
CA VAL A 163 2.61 -14.68 1.80
C VAL A 163 2.46 -14.21 0.36
N PHE A 164 2.87 -12.98 0.11
CA PHE A 164 2.97 -12.40 -1.22
C PHE A 164 4.38 -12.58 -1.78
N GLY A 165 4.49 -12.77 -3.09
CA GLY A 165 5.78 -12.81 -3.77
C GLY A 165 6.50 -11.48 -3.77
N ASN A 166 7.71 -11.48 -4.34
CA ASN A 166 8.49 -10.26 -4.52
C ASN A 166 7.70 -9.20 -5.32
N TRP A 167 7.95 -7.92 -5.04
CA TRP A 167 7.15 -6.80 -5.53
C TRP A 167 5.67 -6.96 -5.17
N PHE A 168 5.39 -7.15 -3.88
CA PHE A 168 4.07 -7.51 -3.34
C PHE A 168 2.93 -6.64 -3.86
N PHE A 169 3.20 -5.38 -4.18
CA PHE A 169 2.20 -4.41 -4.65
C PHE A 169 1.75 -4.63 -6.10
N CYS A 170 2.45 -5.49 -6.85
CA CYS A 170 2.10 -5.84 -8.24
C CYS A 170 2.24 -7.33 -8.54
N THR A 171 2.49 -8.16 -7.53
CA THR A 171 2.74 -9.59 -7.72
C THR A 171 1.50 -10.36 -8.18
N CYS A 172 1.73 -11.41 -8.97
CA CYS A 172 0.74 -12.44 -9.24
C CYS A 172 0.84 -13.64 -8.27
N SER A 173 1.80 -13.63 -7.34
CA SER A 173 2.03 -14.75 -6.41
C SER A 173 1.47 -14.42 -5.03
N VAL A 174 0.49 -15.21 -4.59
CA VAL A 174 -0.02 -15.21 -3.21
C VAL A 174 -0.22 -16.64 -2.74
N LYS A 175 0.28 -16.95 -1.56
CA LYS A 175 0.28 -18.31 -0.98
C LYS A 175 -0.37 -18.30 0.38
N LEU A 176 -1.18 -19.31 0.65
CA LEU A 176 -1.78 -19.58 1.95
C LEU A 176 -1.10 -20.78 2.60
N TYR A 177 -0.68 -20.60 3.85
CA TYR A 177 -0.09 -21.66 4.68
C TYR A 177 -0.93 -21.86 5.94
N ASP A 178 -0.99 -23.11 6.43
CA ASP A 178 -1.58 -23.43 7.74
C ASP A 178 -0.64 -23.05 8.91
N GLU A 179 -1.06 -23.35 10.13
CA GLU A 179 -0.30 -23.12 11.36
C GLU A 179 0.96 -23.99 11.50
N LEU A 180 1.02 -25.10 10.77
CA LEU A 180 2.19 -25.99 10.72
C LEU A 180 3.19 -25.60 9.64
N GLY A 181 2.82 -24.61 8.80
CA GLY A 181 3.66 -24.15 7.69
C GLY A 181 3.48 -24.92 6.39
N ASN A 182 2.49 -25.79 6.29
CA ASN A 182 2.19 -26.49 5.05
C ASN A 182 1.48 -25.53 4.07
N LEU A 183 1.84 -25.63 2.79
CA LEU A 183 1.15 -24.89 1.72
C LEU A 183 -0.27 -25.44 1.54
N VAL A 184 -1.26 -24.58 1.71
CA VAL A 184 -2.69 -24.91 1.59
C VAL A 184 -3.27 -24.50 0.25
N ALA A 185 -2.84 -23.34 -0.27
CA ALA A 185 -3.30 -22.83 -1.55
C ALA A 185 -2.27 -21.90 -2.20
N GLU A 186 -2.16 -22.00 -3.51
CA GLU A 186 -1.38 -21.12 -4.39
C GLU A 186 -2.15 -21.01 -5.72
N PRO A 187 -3.07 -20.05 -5.86
CA PRO A 187 -3.85 -19.91 -7.09
C PRO A 187 -2.96 -19.44 -8.23
N ALA A 188 -3.25 -19.93 -9.43
CA ALA A 188 -2.64 -19.42 -10.65
C ALA A 188 -3.25 -18.06 -10.99
N ILE A 189 -2.55 -17.00 -10.66
CA ILE A 189 -2.96 -15.61 -10.92
C ILE A 189 -2.10 -15.05 -12.05
N THR A 190 -2.74 -14.34 -12.96
CA THR A 190 -2.08 -13.55 -14.00
C THR A 190 -2.77 -12.20 -14.10
N HIS A 191 -2.06 -11.15 -14.47
CA HIS A 191 -2.69 -9.90 -14.85
C HIS A 191 -3.25 -10.01 -16.28
N ASP A 192 -4.37 -9.34 -16.53
CA ASP A 192 -4.94 -9.28 -17.89
C ASP A 192 -4.03 -8.42 -18.80
N CYS A 193 -3.34 -7.44 -18.20
CA CYS A 193 -2.36 -6.59 -18.86
C CYS A 193 -1.12 -6.40 -17.98
N ASN A 194 -1.10 -5.35 -17.15
CA ASN A 194 0.04 -4.99 -16.28
C ASN A 194 -0.35 -4.66 -14.84
N GLY A 195 -1.64 -4.82 -14.50
CA GLY A 195 -2.20 -4.60 -13.17
C GLY A 195 -2.93 -3.26 -12.98
N TYR A 196 -2.65 -2.23 -13.79
CA TYR A 196 -3.37 -0.95 -13.72
C TYR A 196 -4.80 -1.05 -14.25
N GLU A 197 -5.10 -2.00 -15.11
CA GLU A 197 -6.45 -2.24 -15.62
C GLU A 197 -7.48 -2.48 -14.53
N TYR A 198 -7.08 -3.00 -13.39
CA TYR A 198 -8.01 -3.29 -12.30
C TYR A 198 -8.49 -2.03 -11.56
N GLU A 199 -7.65 -1.00 -11.42
CA GLU A 199 -8.09 0.26 -10.84
C GLU A 199 -8.97 1.06 -11.81
N VAL A 200 -8.70 0.98 -13.12
CA VAL A 200 -9.57 1.58 -14.14
C VAL A 200 -10.95 0.97 -14.11
N ARG A 201 -11.05 -0.37 -14.03
CA ARG A 201 -12.34 -1.07 -13.86
C ARG A 201 -13.05 -0.67 -12.58
N GLU A 202 -12.32 -0.41 -11.50
CA GLU A 202 -12.93 0.08 -10.25
C GLU A 202 -13.49 1.50 -10.42
N VAL A 203 -12.79 2.37 -11.14
CA VAL A 203 -13.31 3.71 -11.50
C VAL A 203 -14.61 3.57 -12.30
N GLU A 204 -14.61 2.74 -13.36
CA GLU A 204 -15.81 2.47 -14.17
C GLU A 204 -16.97 1.98 -13.29
N ARG A 205 -16.73 0.97 -12.46
CA ARG A 205 -17.73 0.43 -11.53
C ARG A 205 -18.29 1.51 -10.60
N CYS A 206 -17.43 2.35 -10.01
CA CYS A 206 -17.86 3.42 -9.12
C CYS A 206 -18.71 4.47 -9.84
N LEU A 207 -18.33 4.83 -11.06
CA LEU A 207 -19.10 5.78 -11.88
C LEU A 207 -20.48 5.24 -12.27
N ASP A 208 -20.56 3.96 -12.67
CA ASP A 208 -21.81 3.30 -13.02
C ASP A 208 -22.75 3.16 -11.80
N GLU A 209 -22.20 2.94 -10.63
CA GLU A 209 -22.95 2.82 -9.37
C GLU A 209 -23.16 4.17 -8.65
N ASN A 210 -22.71 5.29 -9.21
CA ASN A 210 -22.77 6.63 -8.60
C ASN A 210 -22.18 6.70 -7.17
N LYS A 211 -21.04 6.04 -6.96
CA LYS A 211 -20.31 5.98 -5.68
C LYS A 211 -19.15 6.95 -5.63
#